data_9e728c50c49188d8578db6890c290fb8
#
_entry.id   9e728c50c49188d8578db6890c290fb8
#
_cell.length_a   1.000
_cell.length_b   1.000
_cell.length_c   1.000
_cell.angle_alpha   90.00
_cell.angle_beta   90.00
_cell.angle_gamma   90.00
#
_symmetry.space_group_name_H-M   'P 1'
#
loop_
_entity.id
_entity.type
_entity.pdbx_description
1 polymer ?
#
loop_
_entity_poly.entity_id
_entity_poly.type
_entity_poly.pdbx_seq_one_letter_code
_entity_poly.pdbx_strand_id
1 'polypeptide(L)'
;MKTSELAFPFLDDISGTIRGYRIFTACRTIGGKIFRLEDHLERLYHSAAGIYMEPPLLRDELRELLARLLDENRNAGVKGDLLVDVIFSGGLSGSTMKQSGTGAHLYIAVQELVPPSPECYEAGVGLATFPYQRMYPDVKLLNYVGAILAHQTVVPSQDAYEVLFVFPPDQQTILEGSTFTMFFVDAEGDILTPPLDGRILDSITRRVVFEIIAERPDIRIREVPVTLDELPSFSEAFLASTTRNVLPVVRIDDKLIGNGRPGPRTHVLMGLFQDYLNAY
;
A
#
# COMPACT_ATOMS: atom_id res chain seq x y z
N MET A 1 1.48 13.18 23.19
CA MET A 1 0.04 13.26 22.87
C MET A 1 -0.39 11.90 22.36
N LYS A 2 -1.54 11.39 22.78
CA LYS A 2 -2.07 10.12 22.25
C LYS A 2 -2.57 10.31 20.82
N THR A 3 -2.48 9.29 19.98
CA THR A 3 -3.01 9.35 18.59
C THR A 3 -4.49 9.75 18.57
N SER A 4 -5.28 9.33 19.55
CA SER A 4 -6.69 9.72 19.71
C SER A 4 -6.91 11.23 20.00
N GLU A 5 -5.86 11.95 20.36
CA GLU A 5 -5.87 13.38 20.64
C GLU A 5 -5.27 14.21 19.48
N LEU A 6 -4.81 13.53 18.42
CA LEU A 6 -4.27 14.21 17.25
C LEU A 6 -5.35 15.05 16.58
N ALA A 7 -5.07 16.32 16.40
CA ALA A 7 -5.96 17.28 15.75
C ALA A 7 -5.22 18.01 14.62
N PHE A 8 -5.93 18.27 13.53
CA PHE A 8 -5.41 19.09 12.45
C PHE A 8 -5.79 20.57 12.71
N PRO A 9 -4.82 21.49 12.78
CA PRO A 9 -5.11 22.91 12.93
C PRO A 9 -5.73 23.44 11.63
N PHE A 10 -7.04 23.62 11.65
CA PHE A 10 -7.84 23.87 10.44
C PHE A 10 -7.36 25.07 9.61
N LEU A 11 -7.09 26.20 10.28
CA LEU A 11 -6.66 27.41 9.58
C LEU A 11 -5.18 27.41 9.20
N ASP A 12 -4.33 26.78 10.02
CA ASP A 12 -2.89 26.73 9.76
C ASP A 12 -2.54 25.70 8.69
N ASP A 13 -3.40 24.69 8.49
CA ASP A 13 -3.27 23.65 7.46
C ASP A 13 -4.43 23.70 6.45
N ILE A 14 -4.75 24.88 5.92
CA ILE A 14 -5.89 25.06 5.03
C ILE A 14 -5.75 24.31 3.70
N SER A 15 -4.54 24.18 3.17
CA SER A 15 -4.29 23.41 1.95
C SER A 15 -4.51 21.92 2.15
N GLY A 16 -4.10 21.38 3.30
CA GLY A 16 -4.36 20.00 3.66
C GLY A 16 -5.82 19.74 4.00
N THR A 17 -6.44 20.60 4.83
CA THR A 17 -7.80 20.36 5.37
C THR A 17 -8.91 20.64 4.36
N ILE A 18 -8.79 21.71 3.57
CA ILE A 18 -9.84 22.11 2.60
C ILE A 18 -9.57 21.56 1.19
N ARG A 19 -8.28 21.47 0.78
CA ARG A 19 -7.91 21.11 -0.61
C ARG A 19 -7.33 19.71 -0.74
N GLY A 20 -7.14 18.98 0.37
CA GLY A 20 -6.60 17.62 0.35
C GLY A 20 -5.14 17.55 -0.12
N TYR A 21 -4.35 18.63 0.00
CA TYR A 21 -2.95 18.69 -0.42
C TYR A 21 -2.07 17.97 0.59
N ARG A 22 -2.09 16.63 0.55
CA ARG A 22 -1.46 15.73 1.49
C ARG A 22 -0.84 14.53 0.79
N ILE A 23 0.31 14.12 1.29
CA ILE A 23 0.95 12.85 0.97
C ILE A 23 1.22 12.09 2.25
N PHE A 24 1.45 10.78 2.13
CA PHE A 24 1.74 9.97 3.30
C PHE A 24 2.55 8.72 2.95
N THR A 25 3.08 8.09 3.99
CA THR A 25 3.53 6.70 3.91
C THR A 25 3.00 5.95 5.13
N ALA A 26 2.56 4.71 4.91
CA ALA A 26 2.14 3.79 5.96
C ALA A 26 3.24 2.75 6.14
N CYS A 27 3.85 2.73 7.30
CA CYS A 27 4.92 1.81 7.68
C CYS A 27 4.40 0.84 8.73
N ARG A 28 4.96 -0.38 8.78
CA ARG A 28 4.78 -1.26 9.92
C ARG A 28 6.07 -1.37 10.72
N THR A 29 5.98 -1.75 11.99
CA THR A 29 7.15 -2.19 12.73
C THR A 29 7.30 -3.71 12.68
N ILE A 30 8.54 -4.17 12.87
CA ILE A 30 8.91 -5.56 13.11
C ILE A 30 9.94 -5.53 14.21
N GLY A 31 9.67 -6.24 15.31
CA GLY A 31 10.57 -6.24 16.46
C GLY A 31 10.86 -4.84 17.03
N GLY A 32 9.91 -3.91 16.85
CA GLY A 32 10.03 -2.53 17.35
C GLY A 32 10.81 -1.57 16.45
N LYS A 33 11.22 -1.98 15.25
CA LYS A 33 11.86 -1.14 14.22
C LYS A 33 10.92 -0.97 13.05
N ILE A 34 10.93 0.19 12.40
CA ILE A 34 10.15 0.38 11.14
C ILE A 34 10.78 -0.49 10.05
N PHE A 35 9.97 -1.40 9.50
CA PHE A 35 10.35 -2.23 8.39
C PHE A 35 10.57 -1.37 7.13
N ARG A 36 11.74 -1.51 6.48
CA ARG A 36 12.12 -0.79 5.26
C ARG A 36 12.00 0.74 5.40
N LEU A 37 12.43 1.29 6.53
CA LEU A 37 12.32 2.72 6.82
C LEU A 37 12.88 3.60 5.70
N GLU A 38 14.07 3.27 5.16
CA GLU A 38 14.71 4.09 4.14
C GLU A 38 13.90 4.15 2.83
N ASP A 39 13.29 3.03 2.41
CA ASP A 39 12.41 3.01 1.23
C ASP A 39 11.15 3.84 1.47
N HIS A 40 10.59 3.80 2.68
CA HIS A 40 9.44 4.62 3.06
C HIS A 40 9.78 6.11 3.04
N LEU A 41 10.94 6.50 3.56
CA LEU A 41 11.41 7.87 3.53
C LEU A 41 11.68 8.33 2.09
N GLU A 42 12.39 7.52 1.30
CA GLU A 42 12.64 7.81 -0.11
C GLU A 42 11.35 8.10 -0.86
N ARG A 43 10.36 7.20 -0.76
CA ARG A 43 9.07 7.37 -1.43
C ARG A 43 8.28 8.58 -0.92
N LEU A 44 8.35 8.88 0.39
CA LEU A 44 7.66 10.04 0.96
C LEU A 44 8.24 11.34 0.41
N TYR A 45 9.57 11.47 0.37
CA TYR A 45 10.23 12.66 -0.17
C TYR A 45 10.11 12.76 -1.70
N HIS A 46 10.13 11.62 -2.41
CA HIS A 46 9.78 11.57 -3.83
C HIS A 46 8.35 12.07 -4.09
N SER A 47 7.40 11.62 -3.27
CA SER A 47 6.01 12.07 -3.34
C SER A 47 5.87 13.57 -3.08
N ALA A 48 6.63 14.12 -2.12
CA ALA A 48 6.66 15.56 -1.85
C ALA A 48 7.15 16.34 -3.08
N ALA A 49 8.25 15.91 -3.69
CA ALA A 49 8.79 16.51 -4.89
C ALA A 49 7.80 16.43 -6.08
N GLY A 50 7.11 15.28 -6.24
CA GLY A 50 6.14 15.05 -7.32
C GLY A 50 4.93 15.97 -7.28
N ILE A 51 4.61 16.56 -6.14
CA ILE A 51 3.55 17.58 -6.01
C ILE A 51 4.07 18.97 -5.62
N TYR A 52 5.38 19.21 -5.73
CA TYR A 52 6.01 20.50 -5.38
C TYR A 52 5.77 20.90 -3.91
N MET A 53 5.70 19.94 -2.99
CA MET A 53 5.58 20.18 -1.55
C MET A 53 6.98 20.26 -0.94
N GLU A 54 7.26 21.36 -0.22
CA GLU A 54 8.47 21.46 0.60
C GLU A 54 8.28 20.61 1.87
N PRO A 55 9.12 19.57 2.11
CA PRO A 55 8.99 18.74 3.29
C PRO A 55 9.15 19.55 4.59
N PRO A 56 8.36 19.24 5.64
CA PRO A 56 8.42 19.98 6.91
C PRO A 56 9.69 19.71 7.72
N LEU A 57 10.40 18.63 7.45
CA LEU A 57 11.67 18.25 8.07
C LEU A 57 12.64 17.71 7.04
N LEU A 58 13.92 17.72 7.32
CA LEU A 58 14.92 16.97 6.58
C LEU A 58 14.77 15.46 6.83
N ARG A 59 15.24 14.65 5.90
CA ARG A 59 15.10 13.18 5.96
C ARG A 59 15.70 12.58 7.24
N ASP A 60 16.88 13.06 7.65
CA ASP A 60 17.58 12.58 8.84
C ASP A 60 16.85 12.98 10.13
N GLU A 61 16.32 14.20 10.18
CA GLU A 61 15.53 14.69 11.31
C GLU A 61 14.25 13.86 11.49
N LEU A 62 13.58 13.51 10.39
CA LEU A 62 12.39 12.64 10.42
C LEU A 62 12.75 11.23 10.90
N ARG A 63 13.88 10.67 10.44
CA ARG A 63 14.37 9.36 10.90
C ARG A 63 14.58 9.34 12.41
N GLU A 64 15.27 10.34 12.96
CA GLU A 64 15.52 10.46 14.39
C GLU A 64 14.22 10.65 15.19
N LEU A 65 13.28 11.45 14.66
CA LEU A 65 11.97 11.65 15.29
C LEU A 65 11.17 10.35 15.36
N LEU A 66 11.14 9.57 14.28
CA LEU A 66 10.46 8.28 14.23
C LEU A 66 11.08 7.29 15.23
N ALA A 67 12.40 7.22 15.33
CA ALA A 67 13.07 6.37 16.30
C ALA A 67 12.69 6.74 17.74
N ARG A 68 12.73 8.03 18.10
CA ARG A 68 12.31 8.51 19.43
C ARG A 68 10.84 8.20 19.71
N LEU A 69 9.96 8.39 18.73
CA LEU A 69 8.53 8.12 18.89
C LEU A 69 8.26 6.63 19.18
N LEU A 70 8.96 5.72 18.51
CA LEU A 70 8.85 4.29 18.77
C LEU A 70 9.36 3.92 20.16
N ASP A 71 10.48 4.51 20.60
CA ASP A 71 11.00 4.29 21.96
C ASP A 71 10.03 4.80 23.03
N GLU A 72 9.41 5.96 22.82
CA GLU A 72 8.37 6.48 23.73
C GLU A 72 7.16 5.55 23.82
N ASN A 73 6.68 5.02 22.68
CA ASN A 73 5.58 4.05 22.66
C ASN A 73 5.94 2.76 23.42
N ARG A 74 7.16 2.24 23.20
CA ARG A 74 7.67 1.06 23.92
C ARG A 74 7.75 1.31 25.43
N ASN A 75 8.28 2.47 25.83
CA ASN A 75 8.37 2.87 27.25
C ASN A 75 7.00 3.08 27.88
N ALA A 76 5.99 3.45 27.11
CA ALA A 76 4.60 3.53 27.53
C ALA A 76 3.90 2.15 27.63
N GLY A 77 4.62 1.06 27.34
CA GLY A 77 4.12 -0.30 27.46
C GLY A 77 3.32 -0.81 26.26
N VAL A 78 3.37 -0.12 25.12
CA VAL A 78 2.76 -0.61 23.88
C VAL A 78 3.49 -1.87 23.42
N LYS A 79 2.74 -2.94 23.16
CA LYS A 79 3.26 -4.25 22.76
C LYS A 79 2.80 -4.58 21.33
N GLY A 80 3.53 -5.49 20.68
CA GLY A 80 3.23 -5.93 19.31
C GLY A 80 3.74 -4.97 18.24
N ASP A 81 3.48 -5.32 17.01
CA ASP A 81 3.83 -4.49 15.87
C ASP A 81 2.84 -3.34 15.69
N LEU A 82 3.35 -2.24 15.20
CA LEU A 82 2.62 -0.99 15.03
C LEU A 82 2.46 -0.65 13.54
N LEU A 83 1.36 0.00 13.22
CA LEU A 83 1.18 0.75 11.99
C LEU A 83 1.50 2.22 12.28
N VAL A 84 2.40 2.80 11.48
CA VAL A 84 2.89 4.17 11.62
C VAL A 84 2.57 4.92 10.33
N ASP A 85 1.61 5.82 10.39
CA ASP A 85 1.28 6.71 9.28
C ASP A 85 2.05 8.03 9.44
N VAL A 86 2.88 8.36 8.47
CA VAL A 86 3.62 9.62 8.39
C VAL A 86 3.01 10.46 7.28
N ILE A 87 2.46 11.61 7.64
CA ILE A 87 1.70 12.47 6.75
C ILE A 87 2.38 13.82 6.63
N PHE A 88 2.68 14.26 5.41
CA PHE A 88 3.01 15.65 5.10
C PHE A 88 1.75 16.35 4.59
N SER A 89 1.41 17.46 5.20
CA SER A 89 0.23 18.25 4.88
C SER A 89 0.64 19.66 4.48
N GLY A 90 0.08 20.19 3.43
CA GLY A 90 0.58 21.35 2.70
C GLY A 90 0.65 22.69 3.42
N GLY A 91 0.15 22.78 4.66
CA GLY A 91 0.23 24.04 5.44
C GLY A 91 -0.58 25.19 4.87
N LEU A 92 -0.25 26.38 5.33
CA LEU A 92 -0.95 27.60 4.92
C LEU A 92 -0.56 28.00 3.50
N SER A 93 -1.50 27.96 2.58
CA SER A 93 -1.36 28.66 1.30
C SER A 93 -2.02 30.02 1.43
N GLY A 94 -1.37 31.08 0.98
CA GLY A 94 -2.01 32.39 0.87
C GLY A 94 -3.34 32.31 0.11
N SER A 95 -4.00 33.43 -0.09
CA SER A 95 -5.32 33.51 -0.77
C SER A 95 -5.35 32.92 -2.20
N THR A 96 -4.20 32.58 -2.76
CA THR A 96 -4.05 32.01 -4.09
C THR A 96 -3.34 30.66 -4.03
N MET A 97 -3.67 29.72 -4.92
CA MET A 97 -3.01 28.42 -5.06
C MET A 97 -1.50 28.50 -5.39
N LYS A 98 -0.96 29.69 -5.62
CA LYS A 98 0.44 29.92 -6.04
C LYS A 98 1.47 29.69 -4.93
N GLN A 99 1.05 29.56 -3.68
CA GLN A 99 1.93 29.38 -2.52
C GLN A 99 1.65 28.08 -1.78
N SER A 100 0.94 27.14 -2.38
CA SER A 100 0.78 25.82 -1.81
C SER A 100 2.16 25.13 -1.78
N GLY A 101 2.45 24.50 -0.67
CA GLY A 101 3.69 23.74 -0.47
C GLY A 101 4.69 24.35 0.52
N THR A 102 4.59 25.64 0.84
CA THR A 102 5.38 26.24 1.91
C THR A 102 4.71 26.11 3.27
N GLY A 103 5.50 25.87 4.34
CA GLY A 103 4.97 25.71 5.67
C GLY A 103 4.18 24.41 5.89
N ALA A 104 4.58 23.34 5.21
CA ALA A 104 3.97 22.03 5.40
C ALA A 104 4.08 21.55 6.86
N HIS A 105 3.07 20.81 7.29
CA HIS A 105 2.99 20.20 8.61
C HIS A 105 3.32 18.71 8.54
N LEU A 106 3.91 18.19 9.61
CA LEU A 106 4.12 16.77 9.84
C LEU A 106 3.08 16.26 10.85
N TYR A 107 2.36 15.20 10.47
CA TYR A 107 1.53 14.44 11.39
C TYR A 107 1.99 12.98 11.37
N ILE A 108 2.11 12.40 12.56
CA ILE A 108 2.45 10.98 12.72
C ILE A 108 1.39 10.34 13.60
N ALA A 109 0.68 9.34 13.02
CA ALA A 109 -0.25 8.52 13.76
C ALA A 109 0.37 7.14 13.99
N VAL A 110 0.31 6.66 15.23
CA VAL A 110 0.78 5.33 15.63
C VAL A 110 -0.40 4.56 16.17
N GLN A 111 -0.63 3.38 15.65
CA GLN A 111 -1.71 2.50 16.07
C GLN A 111 -1.27 1.05 16.05
N GLU A 112 -2.00 0.17 16.72
CA GLU A 112 -1.76 -1.27 16.66
C GLU A 112 -1.92 -1.77 15.23
N LEU A 113 -1.00 -2.63 14.79
CA LEU A 113 -1.13 -3.32 13.52
C LEU A 113 -2.10 -4.50 13.67
N VAL A 114 -3.23 -4.42 12.98
CA VAL A 114 -4.22 -5.50 12.95
C VAL A 114 -4.08 -6.25 11.62
N PRO A 115 -3.47 -7.45 11.62
CA PRO A 115 -3.38 -8.26 10.40
C PRO A 115 -4.75 -8.86 10.04
N PRO A 116 -4.93 -9.31 8.78
CA PRO A 116 -6.07 -10.15 8.41
C PRO A 116 -6.19 -11.39 9.32
N SER A 117 -7.40 -11.91 9.43
CA SER A 117 -7.60 -13.16 10.19
C SER A 117 -6.89 -14.35 9.52
N PRO A 118 -6.50 -15.38 10.26
CA PRO A 118 -5.86 -16.58 9.71
C PRO A 118 -6.65 -17.22 8.57
N GLU A 119 -7.98 -17.20 8.63
CA GLU A 119 -8.87 -17.75 7.62
C GLU A 119 -8.67 -17.09 6.25
N CYS A 120 -8.33 -15.78 6.22
CA CYS A 120 -8.03 -15.09 4.97
C CYS A 120 -6.79 -15.69 4.26
N TYR A 121 -5.81 -16.17 5.03
CA TYR A 121 -4.61 -16.80 4.48
C TYR A 121 -4.84 -18.27 4.10
N GLU A 122 -5.70 -18.96 4.82
CA GLU A 122 -6.00 -20.38 4.61
C GLU A 122 -6.98 -20.58 3.44
N ALA A 123 -8.02 -19.78 3.37
CA ALA A 123 -9.05 -19.90 2.34
C ALA A 123 -8.79 -19.03 1.10
N GLY A 124 -7.98 -17.98 1.26
CA GLY A 124 -7.85 -16.91 0.27
C GLY A 124 -9.04 -15.96 0.25
N VAL A 125 -8.89 -14.85 -0.46
CA VAL A 125 -9.89 -13.78 -0.51
C VAL A 125 -10.43 -13.54 -1.92
N GLY A 126 -11.64 -12.98 -2.00
CA GLY A 126 -12.23 -12.50 -3.24
C GLY A 126 -12.03 -10.99 -3.41
N LEU A 127 -11.82 -10.53 -4.64
CA LEU A 127 -11.73 -9.12 -4.99
C LEU A 127 -12.89 -8.73 -5.91
N ALA A 128 -13.33 -7.46 -5.80
CA ALA A 128 -14.29 -6.87 -6.73
C ALA A 128 -13.60 -5.82 -7.59
N THR A 129 -13.82 -5.82 -8.90
CA THR A 129 -13.22 -4.83 -9.79
C THR A 129 -13.97 -3.50 -9.76
N PHE A 130 -13.21 -2.42 -9.97
CA PHE A 130 -13.77 -1.08 -10.09
C PHE A 130 -12.95 -0.25 -11.09
N PRO A 131 -13.60 0.37 -12.11
CA PRO A 131 -12.90 1.23 -13.07
C PRO A 131 -12.40 2.52 -12.39
N TYR A 132 -11.15 2.53 -11.99
CA TYR A 132 -10.53 3.67 -11.31
C TYR A 132 -9.02 3.63 -11.45
N GLN A 133 -8.41 4.79 -11.66
CA GLN A 133 -6.98 5.00 -11.57
C GLN A 133 -6.74 6.14 -10.58
N ARG A 134 -5.78 5.97 -9.69
CA ARG A 134 -5.42 7.04 -8.75
C ARG A 134 -4.87 8.26 -9.50
N MET A 135 -5.21 9.43 -9.01
CA MET A 135 -4.60 10.67 -9.46
C MET A 135 -3.11 10.65 -9.07
N TYR A 136 -2.21 10.96 -10.02
CA TYR A 136 -0.76 10.92 -9.83
C TYR A 136 -0.29 9.59 -9.21
N PRO A 137 -0.36 8.46 -9.94
CA PRO A 137 -0.15 7.12 -9.34
C PRO A 137 1.21 6.93 -8.70
N ASP A 138 2.27 7.57 -9.22
CA ASP A 138 3.64 7.51 -8.67
C ASP A 138 3.78 8.30 -7.36
N VAL A 139 2.78 9.13 -7.00
CA VAL A 139 2.74 9.90 -5.76
C VAL A 139 1.79 9.24 -4.78
N LYS A 140 2.25 9.03 -3.55
CA LYS A 140 1.38 8.47 -2.51
C LYS A 140 0.52 9.56 -1.88
N LEU A 141 -0.48 10.04 -2.65
CA LEU A 141 -1.45 11.02 -2.19
C LEU A 141 -2.37 10.44 -1.10
N LEU A 142 -2.68 11.25 -0.10
CA LEU A 142 -3.72 10.95 0.88
C LEU A 142 -5.10 11.37 0.32
N ASN A 143 -5.50 10.73 -0.77
CA ASN A 143 -6.80 10.92 -1.43
C ASN A 143 -7.41 9.54 -1.70
N TYR A 144 -8.31 9.12 -0.81
CA TYR A 144 -8.95 7.80 -0.84
C TYR A 144 -10.43 7.85 -1.23
N VAL A 145 -10.93 8.99 -1.69
CA VAL A 145 -12.37 9.12 -2.05
C VAL A 145 -12.79 8.06 -3.07
N GLY A 146 -11.99 7.86 -4.14
CA GLY A 146 -12.29 6.84 -5.14
C GLY A 146 -12.28 5.42 -4.58
N ALA A 147 -11.31 5.10 -3.71
CA ALA A 147 -11.24 3.81 -3.04
C ALA A 147 -12.43 3.58 -2.09
N ILE A 148 -12.80 4.59 -1.29
CA ILE A 148 -13.94 4.53 -0.38
C ILE A 148 -15.23 4.32 -1.17
N LEU A 149 -15.43 5.06 -2.28
CA LEU A 149 -16.60 4.91 -3.14
C LEU A 149 -16.67 3.48 -3.71
N ALA A 150 -15.57 2.95 -4.21
CA ALA A 150 -15.49 1.59 -4.71
C ALA A 150 -15.86 0.57 -3.60
N HIS A 151 -15.28 0.72 -2.40
CA HIS A 151 -15.62 -0.13 -1.27
C HIS A 151 -17.09 -0.10 -0.90
N GLN A 152 -17.72 1.06 -0.92
CA GLN A 152 -19.14 1.19 -0.57
C GLN A 152 -20.08 0.65 -1.66
N THR A 153 -19.64 0.58 -2.91
CA THR A 153 -20.48 0.21 -4.05
C THR A 153 -20.31 -1.25 -4.47
N VAL A 154 -19.07 -1.71 -4.72
CA VAL A 154 -18.86 -3.04 -5.31
C VAL A 154 -18.50 -4.12 -4.30
N VAL A 155 -17.82 -3.80 -3.22
CA VAL A 155 -17.38 -4.81 -2.24
C VAL A 155 -18.59 -5.52 -1.58
N PRO A 156 -19.61 -4.83 -1.04
CA PRO A 156 -20.76 -5.49 -0.45
C PRO A 156 -21.61 -6.25 -1.47
N SER A 157 -21.75 -5.73 -2.70
CA SER A 157 -22.59 -6.35 -3.73
C SER A 157 -22.02 -7.66 -4.27
N GLN A 158 -20.73 -7.88 -4.13
CA GLN A 158 -20.03 -9.07 -4.62
C GLN A 158 -19.48 -9.97 -3.49
N ASP A 159 -19.78 -9.65 -2.23
CA ASP A 159 -19.20 -10.33 -1.09
C ASP A 159 -17.67 -10.46 -1.23
N ALA A 160 -17.01 -9.33 -1.52
CA ALA A 160 -15.59 -9.27 -1.75
C ALA A 160 -14.86 -8.78 -0.49
N TYR A 161 -13.59 -9.15 -0.38
CA TYR A 161 -12.71 -8.69 0.69
C TYR A 161 -12.20 -7.26 0.45
N GLU A 162 -11.88 -6.95 -0.83
CA GLU A 162 -11.22 -5.71 -1.19
C GLU A 162 -11.49 -5.36 -2.67
N VAL A 163 -11.15 -4.13 -3.07
CA VAL A 163 -11.34 -3.66 -4.44
C VAL A 163 -10.06 -3.75 -5.24
N LEU A 164 -10.18 -4.20 -6.49
CA LEU A 164 -9.12 -4.20 -7.51
C LEU A 164 -9.44 -3.16 -8.58
N PHE A 165 -8.55 -2.22 -8.81
CA PHE A 165 -8.72 -1.20 -9.82
C PHE A 165 -8.36 -1.71 -11.21
N VAL A 166 -9.22 -1.39 -12.17
CA VAL A 166 -8.97 -1.60 -13.59
C VAL A 166 -8.91 -0.25 -14.32
N PHE A 167 -8.15 -0.20 -15.40
CA PHE A 167 -7.90 1.03 -16.15
C PHE A 167 -9.19 1.55 -16.77
N PRO A 168 -9.66 2.78 -16.43
CA PRO A 168 -10.98 3.26 -16.82
C PRO A 168 -11.25 3.30 -18.34
N PRO A 169 -10.26 3.61 -19.21
CA PRO A 169 -10.50 3.67 -20.65
C PRO A 169 -10.87 2.34 -21.29
N ASP A 170 -10.30 1.23 -20.86
CA ASP A 170 -10.56 -0.10 -21.43
C ASP A 170 -11.38 -1.01 -20.50
N GLN A 171 -11.42 -0.71 -19.20
CA GLN A 171 -12.07 -1.48 -18.14
C GLN A 171 -11.65 -2.96 -18.12
N GLN A 172 -10.45 -3.25 -18.61
CA GLN A 172 -9.88 -4.58 -18.75
C GLN A 172 -8.51 -4.69 -18.11
N THR A 173 -7.63 -3.68 -18.33
CA THR A 173 -6.26 -3.72 -17.80
C THR A 173 -6.28 -3.59 -16.29
N ILE A 174 -5.76 -4.61 -15.61
CA ILE A 174 -5.62 -4.62 -14.15
C ILE A 174 -4.50 -3.66 -13.75
N LEU A 175 -4.76 -2.84 -12.73
CA LEU A 175 -3.80 -1.89 -12.18
C LEU A 175 -3.30 -2.38 -10.81
N GLU A 176 -3.85 -1.85 -9.75
CA GLU A 176 -3.49 -2.14 -8.37
C GLU A 176 -4.76 -2.17 -7.51
N GLY A 177 -4.68 -2.61 -6.28
CA GLY A 177 -5.80 -2.44 -5.35
C GLY A 177 -5.78 -1.10 -4.63
N SER A 178 -6.75 -0.89 -3.76
CA SER A 178 -6.84 0.35 -2.98
C SER A 178 -5.59 0.61 -2.14
N THR A 179 -4.96 -0.47 -1.64
CA THR A 179 -3.80 -0.44 -0.73
C THR A 179 -2.81 -1.59 -0.96
N PHE A 180 -2.82 -2.23 -2.11
CA PHE A 180 -1.98 -3.40 -2.41
C PHE A 180 -1.59 -3.48 -3.89
N THR A 181 -0.53 -4.24 -4.16
CA THR A 181 -0.12 -4.65 -5.51
C THR A 181 -0.61 -6.06 -5.80
N MET A 182 -0.98 -6.31 -7.05
CA MET A 182 -1.50 -7.60 -7.51
C MET A 182 -0.42 -8.42 -8.21
N PHE A 183 -0.46 -9.75 -8.01
CA PHE A 183 0.41 -10.73 -8.64
C PHE A 183 -0.41 -11.93 -9.10
N PHE A 184 -0.01 -12.53 -10.21
CA PHE A 184 -0.64 -13.68 -10.83
C PHE A 184 0.41 -14.76 -11.09
N VAL A 185 0.02 -16.02 -11.07
CA VAL A 185 0.89 -17.15 -11.41
C VAL A 185 0.32 -17.81 -12.65
N ASP A 186 1.12 -17.88 -13.71
CA ASP A 186 0.71 -18.56 -14.96
C ASP A 186 0.79 -20.10 -14.85
N ALA A 187 0.48 -20.78 -15.94
CA ALA A 187 0.49 -22.25 -16.00
C ALA A 187 1.92 -22.84 -15.86
N GLU A 188 2.94 -22.08 -16.24
CA GLU A 188 4.35 -22.42 -16.13
C GLU A 188 4.91 -22.19 -14.73
N GLY A 189 4.16 -21.49 -13.87
CA GLY A 189 4.56 -21.11 -12.52
C GLY A 189 5.37 -19.82 -12.44
N ASP A 190 5.44 -19.06 -13.54
CA ASP A 190 6.01 -17.71 -13.56
C ASP A 190 5.05 -16.72 -12.90
N ILE A 191 5.59 -15.73 -12.21
CA ILE A 191 4.81 -14.69 -11.56
C ILE A 191 4.73 -13.47 -12.47
N LEU A 192 3.53 -12.94 -12.63
CA LEU A 192 3.25 -11.75 -13.41
C LEU A 192 2.68 -10.66 -12.49
N THR A 193 3.05 -9.42 -12.75
CA THR A 193 2.52 -8.26 -12.04
C THR A 193 2.41 -7.06 -12.98
N PRO A 194 1.43 -6.18 -12.80
CA PRO A 194 1.33 -4.94 -13.57
C PRO A 194 2.63 -4.13 -13.54
N PRO A 195 3.07 -3.55 -14.68
CA PRO A 195 4.34 -2.83 -14.78
C PRO A 195 4.28 -1.46 -14.09
N LEU A 196 5.44 -0.96 -13.66
CA LEU A 196 5.61 0.42 -13.17
C LEU A 196 5.73 1.40 -14.35
N ASP A 197 4.66 1.57 -15.10
CA ASP A 197 4.57 2.41 -16.29
C ASP A 197 3.90 3.78 -16.04
N GLY A 198 3.82 4.18 -14.76
CA GLY A 198 3.20 5.42 -14.32
C GLY A 198 1.68 5.29 -14.07
N ARG A 199 1.10 4.09 -14.11
CA ARG A 199 -0.31 3.84 -13.84
C ARG A 199 -0.60 3.31 -12.44
N ILE A 200 0.42 2.82 -11.73
CA ILE A 200 0.34 2.26 -10.37
C ILE A 200 1.44 2.82 -9.48
N LEU A 201 1.27 2.68 -8.15
CA LEU A 201 2.29 3.08 -7.18
C LEU A 201 3.42 2.06 -7.10
N ASP A 202 4.66 2.55 -7.01
CA ASP A 202 5.80 1.71 -6.61
C ASP A 202 5.69 1.33 -5.13
N SER A 203 5.15 0.14 -4.91
CA SER A 203 4.90 -0.41 -3.57
C SER A 203 6.19 -0.98 -2.97
N ILE A 204 6.50 -0.61 -1.73
CA ILE A 204 7.65 -1.17 -0.99
C ILE A 204 7.50 -2.68 -0.79
N THR A 205 6.29 -3.17 -0.50
CA THR A 205 6.05 -4.61 -0.38
C THR A 205 6.27 -5.33 -1.72
N ARG A 206 5.93 -4.68 -2.84
CA ARG A 206 6.26 -5.18 -4.18
C ARG A 206 7.77 -5.33 -4.37
N ARG A 207 8.56 -4.32 -4.00
CA ARG A 207 10.04 -4.38 -4.06
C ARG A 207 10.57 -5.56 -3.25
N VAL A 208 10.05 -5.78 -2.03
CA VAL A 208 10.42 -6.94 -1.20
C VAL A 208 10.10 -8.27 -1.87
N VAL A 209 8.94 -8.41 -2.54
CA VAL A 209 8.61 -9.63 -3.31
C VAL A 209 9.64 -9.86 -4.41
N PHE A 210 10.05 -8.82 -5.15
CA PHE A 210 11.09 -8.94 -6.17
C PHE A 210 12.45 -9.34 -5.59
N GLU A 211 12.86 -8.78 -4.45
CA GLU A 211 14.10 -9.14 -3.75
C GLU A 211 14.08 -10.60 -3.32
N ILE A 212 13.00 -11.07 -2.72
CA ILE A 212 12.83 -12.47 -2.30
C ILE A 212 12.94 -13.41 -3.52
N ILE A 213 12.30 -13.06 -4.64
CA ILE A 213 12.33 -13.88 -5.85
C ILE A 213 13.71 -13.85 -6.51
N ALA A 214 14.46 -12.76 -6.45
CA ALA A 214 15.81 -12.68 -7.00
C ALA A 214 16.78 -13.71 -6.37
N GLU A 215 16.53 -14.13 -5.13
CA GLU A 215 17.29 -15.20 -4.45
C GLU A 215 16.80 -16.62 -4.81
N ARG A 216 15.83 -16.75 -5.74
CA ARG A 216 15.16 -18.01 -6.09
C ARG A 216 15.22 -18.25 -7.60
N PRO A 217 16.25 -18.95 -8.09
CA PRO A 217 16.42 -19.21 -9.53
C PRO A 217 15.32 -20.10 -10.15
N ASP A 218 14.54 -20.77 -9.30
CA ASP A 218 13.39 -21.60 -9.68
C ASP A 218 12.08 -20.82 -9.84
N ILE A 219 12.09 -19.51 -9.57
CA ILE A 219 10.90 -18.64 -9.66
C ILE A 219 11.25 -17.46 -10.57
N ARG A 220 10.45 -17.26 -11.60
CA ARG A 220 10.55 -16.07 -12.47
C ARG A 220 9.46 -15.08 -12.12
N ILE A 221 9.78 -13.79 -12.23
CA ILE A 221 8.80 -12.70 -12.12
C ILE A 221 8.92 -11.79 -13.33
N ARG A 222 7.79 -11.39 -13.90
CA ARG A 222 7.72 -10.51 -15.07
C ARG A 222 6.74 -9.36 -14.82
N GLU A 223 7.15 -8.17 -15.22
CA GLU A 223 6.31 -6.99 -15.26
C GLU A 223 5.65 -6.91 -16.63
N VAL A 224 4.37 -7.21 -16.68
CA VAL A 224 3.58 -7.22 -17.92
C VAL A 224 2.17 -6.70 -17.63
N PRO A 225 1.53 -6.01 -18.58
CA PRO A 225 0.10 -5.74 -18.47
C PRO A 225 -0.67 -7.04 -18.31
N VAL A 226 -1.64 -7.06 -17.41
CA VAL A 226 -2.57 -8.19 -17.18
C VAL A 226 -3.97 -7.69 -17.37
N THR A 227 -4.83 -8.48 -18.02
CA THR A 227 -6.23 -8.11 -18.28
C THR A 227 -7.22 -9.06 -17.61
N LEU A 228 -8.46 -8.61 -17.45
CA LEU A 228 -9.53 -9.43 -16.87
C LEU A 228 -9.87 -10.66 -17.72
N ASP A 229 -9.62 -10.61 -19.03
CA ASP A 229 -9.86 -11.75 -19.94
C ASP A 229 -8.83 -12.86 -19.76
N GLU A 230 -7.65 -12.55 -19.23
CA GLU A 230 -6.58 -13.52 -18.96
C GLU A 230 -6.78 -14.27 -17.63
N LEU A 231 -7.68 -13.81 -16.74
CA LEU A 231 -7.89 -14.42 -15.41
C LEU A 231 -8.08 -15.94 -15.43
N PRO A 232 -8.82 -16.55 -16.39
CA PRO A 232 -8.97 -18.01 -16.46
C PRO A 232 -7.70 -18.78 -16.75
N SER A 233 -6.65 -18.13 -17.28
CA SER A 233 -5.37 -18.77 -17.61
C SER A 233 -4.41 -18.85 -16.41
N PHE A 234 -4.67 -18.10 -15.33
CA PHE A 234 -3.83 -18.11 -14.16
C PHE A 234 -4.16 -19.26 -13.22
N SER A 235 -3.11 -19.92 -12.74
CA SER A 235 -3.22 -21.01 -11.77
C SER A 235 -3.42 -20.49 -10.35
N GLU A 236 -2.85 -19.31 -10.02
CA GLU A 236 -2.92 -18.69 -8.71
C GLU A 236 -2.90 -17.16 -8.86
N ALA A 237 -3.34 -16.47 -7.79
CA ALA A 237 -3.12 -15.05 -7.63
C ALA A 237 -2.90 -14.70 -6.16
N PHE A 238 -2.21 -13.61 -5.90
CA PHE A 238 -2.03 -13.07 -4.56
C PHE A 238 -1.87 -11.55 -4.61
N LEU A 239 -2.18 -10.93 -3.51
CA LEU A 239 -1.90 -9.51 -3.28
C LEU A 239 -0.74 -9.33 -2.28
N ALA A 240 -0.06 -8.19 -2.34
CA ALA A 240 0.99 -7.84 -1.38
C ALA A 240 0.83 -6.41 -0.88
N SER A 241 0.90 -6.23 0.44
CA SER A 241 0.82 -4.91 1.09
C SER A 241 1.51 -4.90 2.45
N THR A 242 1.76 -3.71 2.98
CA THR A 242 2.41 -3.48 4.29
C THR A 242 1.70 -4.20 5.45
N THR A 243 0.36 -4.27 5.44
CA THR A 243 -0.42 -4.82 6.54
C THR A 243 -0.84 -6.27 6.35
N ARG A 244 -0.80 -6.77 5.09
CA ARG A 244 -1.30 -8.11 4.73
C ARG A 244 -0.17 -9.07 4.33
N ASN A 245 1.06 -8.57 4.16
CA ASN A 245 2.17 -9.35 3.59
C ASN A 245 1.78 -9.89 2.20
N VAL A 246 1.95 -11.19 1.98
CA VAL A 246 1.44 -11.93 0.82
C VAL A 246 0.13 -12.59 1.22
N LEU A 247 -0.98 -12.23 0.57
CA LEU A 247 -2.32 -12.76 0.85
C LEU A 247 -2.91 -13.40 -0.41
N PRO A 248 -3.32 -14.68 -0.36
CA PRO A 248 -3.87 -15.38 -1.53
C PRO A 248 -5.18 -14.74 -2.03
N VAL A 249 -5.32 -14.62 -3.36
CA VAL A 249 -6.54 -14.19 -4.04
C VAL A 249 -7.08 -15.35 -4.85
N VAL A 250 -8.31 -15.77 -4.58
CA VAL A 250 -8.91 -16.98 -5.17
C VAL A 250 -10.08 -16.68 -6.08
N ARG A 251 -10.56 -15.43 -6.10
CA ARG A 251 -11.66 -14.97 -6.95
C ARG A 251 -11.49 -13.47 -7.28
N ILE A 252 -11.81 -13.12 -8.51
CA ILE A 252 -11.95 -11.71 -8.94
C ILE A 252 -13.29 -11.59 -9.66
N ASP A 253 -14.17 -10.75 -9.15
CA ASP A 253 -15.61 -10.70 -9.50
C ASP A 253 -16.25 -12.08 -9.36
N ASP A 254 -16.83 -12.60 -10.43
CA ASP A 254 -17.44 -13.93 -10.53
C ASP A 254 -16.45 -15.02 -11.02
N LYS A 255 -15.20 -14.62 -11.38
CA LYS A 255 -14.20 -15.52 -11.96
C LYS A 255 -13.34 -16.13 -10.86
N LEU A 256 -13.33 -17.44 -10.74
CA LEU A 256 -12.37 -18.15 -9.90
C LEU A 256 -10.97 -18.10 -10.51
N ILE A 257 -9.95 -17.97 -9.67
CA ILE A 257 -8.56 -18.12 -10.05
C ILE A 257 -8.14 -19.56 -9.78
N GLY A 258 -7.60 -20.24 -10.81
CA GLY A 258 -7.24 -21.64 -10.71
C GLY A 258 -8.44 -22.51 -10.29
N ASN A 259 -8.29 -23.20 -9.16
CA ASN A 259 -9.34 -24.05 -8.59
C ASN A 259 -10.14 -23.35 -7.46
N GLY A 260 -9.99 -22.04 -7.28
CA GLY A 260 -10.65 -21.27 -6.22
C GLY A 260 -10.06 -21.50 -4.82
N ARG A 261 -8.80 -21.93 -4.74
CA ARG A 261 -8.06 -22.13 -3.48
C ARG A 261 -6.65 -21.58 -3.61
N PRO A 262 -6.00 -21.20 -2.48
CA PRO A 262 -4.59 -20.83 -2.48
C PRO A 262 -3.72 -21.94 -3.06
N GLY A 263 -2.84 -21.57 -3.99
CA GLY A 263 -1.98 -22.53 -4.66
C GLY A 263 -0.59 -22.69 -4.04
N PRO A 264 0.19 -23.68 -4.50
CA PRO A 264 1.49 -23.99 -3.90
C PRO A 264 2.53 -22.89 -4.07
N ARG A 265 2.53 -22.15 -5.19
CA ARG A 265 3.46 -21.05 -5.41
C ARG A 265 3.21 -19.90 -4.43
N THR A 266 1.95 -19.56 -4.21
CA THR A 266 1.55 -18.55 -3.22
C THR A 266 1.96 -18.96 -1.81
N HIS A 267 1.78 -20.23 -1.42
CA HIS A 267 2.21 -20.72 -0.11
C HIS A 267 3.74 -20.63 0.07
N VAL A 268 4.51 -20.97 -0.96
CA VAL A 268 5.97 -20.80 -0.94
C VAL A 268 6.34 -19.34 -0.71
N LEU A 269 5.71 -18.41 -1.42
CA LEU A 269 5.99 -16.97 -1.25
C LEU A 269 5.56 -16.45 0.12
N MET A 270 4.45 -16.91 0.67
CA MET A 270 4.04 -16.58 2.04
C MET A 270 5.11 -16.98 3.06
N GLY A 271 5.66 -18.21 2.93
CA GLY A 271 6.74 -18.69 3.77
C GLY A 271 8.01 -17.86 3.63
N LEU A 272 8.47 -17.65 2.41
CA LEU A 272 9.67 -16.86 2.12
C LEU A 272 9.54 -15.41 2.60
N PHE A 273 8.35 -14.81 2.45
CA PHE A 273 8.09 -13.46 2.94
C PHE A 273 8.12 -13.42 4.48
N GLN A 274 7.57 -14.45 5.15
CA GLN A 274 7.64 -14.54 6.62
C GLN A 274 9.10 -14.73 7.10
N ASP A 275 9.88 -15.56 6.42
CA ASP A 275 11.31 -15.74 6.72
C ASP A 275 12.09 -14.43 6.54
N TYR A 276 11.79 -13.67 5.49
CA TYR A 276 12.37 -12.34 5.26
C TYR A 276 12.03 -11.38 6.39
N LEU A 277 10.78 -11.37 6.88
CA LEU A 277 10.38 -10.56 8.03
C LEU A 277 11.09 -10.98 9.32
N ASN A 278 11.23 -12.29 9.54
CA ASN A 278 11.87 -12.85 10.75
C ASN A 278 13.39 -12.54 10.80
N ALA A 279 14.01 -12.35 9.65
CA ALA A 279 15.44 -12.00 9.53
C ALA A 279 15.71 -10.50 9.67
N TYR A 280 14.66 -9.66 9.68
CA TYR A 280 14.78 -8.20 9.76
C TYR A 280 14.94 -7.71 11.20
#